data_8571fb3a9e1544f4f056f1ce21b57f31
#
_entry.id   8571fb3a9e1544f4f056f1ce21b57f31
#
_cell.length_a   1.000
_cell.length_b   1.000
_cell.length_c   1.000
_cell.angle_alpha   90.00
_cell.angle_beta   90.00
_cell.angle_gamma   90.00
#
_symmetry.space_group_name_H-M   'P 1'
#
loop_
_entity.id
_entity.type
_entity.pdbx_description
1 polymer ?
#
loop_
_entity_poly.entity_id
_entity_poly.type
_entity_poly.pdbx_seq_one_letter_code
_entity_poly.pdbx_strand_id
1 'polypeptide(L)'
;YDDVSLPVGKLRVRPTGSAGGHNGIKNIIAHLGTQEFPRIKIGTGAPSGGGAEMIDWVIGVPSQAERKILVESFETAIKAAEDIIENGCQKAMNDYN
;
A
#
# COMPACT_ATOMS: atom_id res chain seq x y z
N TYR A 1 3.66 -0.81 0.48
CA TYR A 1 3.44 -0.33 1.84
C TYR A 1 1.95 -0.19 2.16
N ASP A 2 1.65 -0.11 3.44
CA ASP A 2 0.29 -0.04 3.95
C ASP A 2 -0.35 1.33 3.74
N ASP A 3 -1.66 1.34 3.47
CA ASP A 3 -2.43 2.56 3.30
C ASP A 3 -3.79 2.40 3.98
N VAL A 4 -4.01 3.16 5.04
CA VAL A 4 -5.26 3.11 5.81
C VAL A 4 -6.44 3.76 5.08
N SER A 5 -6.18 4.54 4.05
CA SER A 5 -7.23 5.18 3.26
C SER A 5 -7.84 4.26 2.21
N LEU A 6 -7.24 3.10 1.97
CA LEU A 6 -7.77 2.10 1.06
C LEU A 6 -8.43 0.96 1.82
N PRO A 7 -9.54 0.40 1.29
CA PRO A 7 -10.16 -0.78 1.90
C PRO A 7 -9.17 -1.95 2.03
N VAL A 8 -9.39 -2.80 3.02
CA VAL A 8 -8.54 -3.97 3.28
C VAL A 8 -8.38 -4.80 2.01
N GLY A 9 -7.14 -5.05 1.60
CA GLY A 9 -6.80 -5.86 0.45
C GLY A 9 -6.85 -5.14 -0.90
N LYS A 10 -7.30 -3.89 -0.95
CA LYS A 10 -7.27 -3.11 -2.18
C LYS A 10 -5.84 -2.71 -2.51
N LEU A 11 -5.45 -2.88 -3.76
CA LEU A 11 -4.14 -2.42 -4.24
C LEU A 11 -4.25 -1.09 -4.98
N ARG A 12 -3.20 -0.29 -4.90
CA ARG A 12 -3.09 0.93 -5.68
C ARG A 12 -1.64 1.08 -6.16
N VAL A 13 -1.45 1.03 -7.47
CA VAL A 13 -0.15 1.25 -8.10
C VAL A 13 -0.07 2.70 -8.54
N ARG A 14 1.07 3.35 -8.25
CA ARG A 14 1.33 4.73 -8.65
C ARG A 14 2.77 4.85 -9.13
N PRO A 15 3.04 5.65 -10.19
CA PRO A 15 4.42 5.87 -10.67
C PRO A 15 5.19 6.85 -9.81
N THR A 16 4.49 7.75 -9.11
CA THR A 16 5.08 8.80 -8.27
C THR A 16 4.13 9.12 -7.14
N GLY A 17 4.58 9.88 -6.18
CA GLY A 17 3.70 10.42 -5.14
C GLY A 17 4.43 10.77 -3.85
N SER A 18 3.72 11.49 -2.99
CA SER A 18 4.22 11.85 -1.66
C SER A 18 4.16 10.66 -0.71
N ALA A 19 4.72 10.84 0.48
CA ALA A 19 4.66 9.83 1.52
C ALA A 19 3.26 9.65 2.11
N GLY A 20 2.38 10.65 1.99
CA GLY A 20 1.04 10.59 2.55
C GLY A 20 1.01 10.34 4.05
N GLY A 21 2.02 10.80 4.77
CA GLY A 21 2.15 10.57 6.21
C GLY A 21 2.84 9.26 6.59
N HIS A 22 3.16 8.39 5.66
CA HIS A 22 3.84 7.13 5.95
C HIS A 22 5.32 7.36 6.24
N ASN A 23 5.75 7.04 7.47
CA ASN A 23 7.10 7.35 7.94
C ASN A 23 8.19 6.59 7.17
N GLY A 24 7.95 5.33 6.84
CA GLY A 24 8.89 4.55 6.04
C GLY A 24 9.12 5.15 4.67
N ILE A 25 8.06 5.60 4.01
CA ILE A 25 8.15 6.23 2.70
C ILE A 25 8.82 7.61 2.79
N LYS A 26 8.55 8.39 3.84
CA LYS A 26 9.27 9.64 4.09
C LYS A 26 10.77 9.40 4.15
N ASN A 27 11.19 8.35 4.82
CA ASN A 27 12.60 7.99 4.95
C ASN A 27 13.20 7.61 3.60
N ILE A 28 12.49 6.81 2.81
CA ILE A 28 12.94 6.42 1.46
C ILE A 28 13.10 7.66 0.57
N ILE A 29 12.11 8.56 0.58
CA ILE A 29 12.17 9.80 -0.20
C ILE A 29 13.39 10.63 0.21
N ALA A 30 13.65 10.76 1.51
CA ALA A 30 14.80 11.51 2.01
C ALA A 30 16.13 10.91 1.51
N HIS A 31 16.25 9.60 1.46
CA HIS A 31 17.46 8.92 1.01
C HIS A 31 17.62 8.95 -0.51
N LEU A 32 16.55 8.78 -1.26
CA LEU A 32 16.60 8.81 -2.72
C LEU A 32 16.66 10.23 -3.28
N GLY A 33 16.20 11.23 -2.53
CA GLY A 33 16.13 12.61 -2.98
C GLY A 33 15.04 12.87 -4.00
N THR A 34 14.07 11.99 -4.14
CA THR A 34 12.99 12.11 -5.12
C THR A 34 11.74 11.36 -4.69
N GLN A 35 10.61 11.80 -5.18
CA GLN A 35 9.33 11.10 -5.07
C GLN A 35 8.98 10.33 -6.34
N GLU A 36 9.83 10.39 -7.35
CA GLU A 36 9.58 9.80 -8.67
C GLU A 36 10.05 8.35 -8.71
N PHE A 37 9.38 7.47 -7.99
CA PHE A 37 9.60 6.04 -8.04
C PHE A 37 8.27 5.29 -7.95
N PRO A 38 8.13 4.15 -8.64
CA PRO A 38 6.92 3.35 -8.55
C PRO A 38 6.68 2.81 -7.14
N ARG A 39 5.40 2.69 -6.77
CA ARG A 39 5.01 2.15 -5.49
C ARG A 39 3.72 1.37 -5.62
N ILE A 40 3.54 0.41 -4.74
CA ILE A 40 2.31 -0.37 -4.61
C ILE A 40 1.80 -0.17 -3.19
N LYS A 41 0.62 0.40 -3.06
CA LYS A 41 -0.05 0.56 -1.77
C LYS A 41 -0.97 -0.62 -1.54
N ILE A 42 -0.97 -1.14 -0.32
CA ILE A 42 -1.86 -2.23 0.10
C ILE A 42 -2.81 -1.69 1.13
N GLY A 43 -4.09 -1.73 0.83
CA GLY A 43 -5.13 -1.25 1.73
C GLY A 43 -5.20 -2.06 3.00
N THR A 44 -5.18 -1.38 4.13
CA THR A 44 -5.39 -1.97 5.45
C THR A 44 -6.69 -1.52 6.09
N GLY A 45 -7.38 -0.58 5.44
CA GLY A 45 -8.58 0.02 5.98
C GLY A 45 -8.30 0.90 7.19
N ALA A 46 -9.32 1.58 7.64
CA ALA A 46 -9.26 2.40 8.84
C ALA A 46 -10.41 2.01 9.78
N PRO A 47 -10.21 2.11 11.10
CA PRO A 47 -11.30 1.86 12.03
C PRO A 47 -12.39 2.93 11.86
N SER A 48 -13.60 2.61 12.30
CA SER A 48 -14.76 3.51 12.22
C SER A 48 -14.68 4.66 13.24
N GLY A 49 -13.60 4.83 13.93
CA GLY A 49 -13.29 5.98 14.77
C GLY A 49 -12.09 6.69 14.20
N GLY A 50 -11.50 7.62 14.86
CA GLY A 50 -10.29 8.33 14.42
C GLY A 50 -9.25 8.35 15.52
N GLY A 51 -8.15 9.06 15.28
CA GLY A 51 -7.17 9.35 16.31
C GLY A 51 -6.50 8.11 16.90
N ALA A 52 -6.67 7.90 18.21
CA ALA A 52 -6.03 6.81 18.93
C ALA A 52 -6.46 5.44 18.43
N GLU A 53 -7.70 5.31 18.01
CA GLU A 53 -8.21 4.05 17.46
C GLU A 53 -7.54 3.70 16.13
N MET A 54 -7.24 4.68 15.32
CA MET A 54 -6.50 4.47 14.09
C MET A 54 -5.07 3.95 14.36
N ILE A 55 -4.42 4.47 15.39
CA ILE A 55 -3.10 3.99 15.81
C ILE A 55 -3.19 2.53 16.24
N ASP A 56 -4.17 2.19 17.08
CA ASP A 56 -4.38 0.81 17.54
C ASP A 56 -4.68 -0.13 16.36
N TRP A 57 -5.43 0.34 15.37
CA TRP A 57 -5.74 -0.44 14.18
C TRP A 57 -4.49 -0.75 13.36
N VAL A 58 -3.65 0.24 13.11
CA VAL A 58 -2.44 0.07 12.28
C VAL A 58 -1.43 -0.88 12.93
N ILE A 59 -1.28 -0.82 14.27
CA ILE A 59 -0.33 -1.69 14.99
C ILE A 59 -1.00 -2.90 15.62
N GLY A 60 -2.33 -2.99 15.57
CA GLY A 60 -3.07 -4.12 16.13
C GLY A 60 -3.02 -5.34 15.23
N VAL A 61 -3.48 -6.47 15.78
CA VAL A 61 -3.55 -7.73 15.04
C VAL A 61 -4.86 -7.77 14.24
N PRO A 62 -4.81 -7.96 12.92
CA PRO A 62 -6.03 -8.05 12.13
C PRO A 62 -6.83 -9.32 12.47
N SER A 63 -8.13 -9.29 12.21
CA SER A 63 -8.99 -10.46 12.35
C SER A 63 -8.57 -11.58 11.38
N GLN A 64 -9.05 -12.80 11.59
CA GLN A 64 -8.75 -13.91 10.68
C GLN A 64 -9.24 -13.63 9.26
N ALA A 65 -10.43 -13.04 9.12
CA ALA A 65 -10.97 -12.69 7.82
C ALA A 65 -10.12 -11.63 7.12
N GLU A 66 -9.71 -10.59 7.83
CA GLU A 66 -8.85 -9.55 7.30
C GLU A 66 -7.47 -10.08 6.96
N ARG A 67 -6.93 -10.98 7.79
CA ARG A 67 -5.63 -11.61 7.54
C ARG A 67 -5.64 -12.40 6.24
N LYS A 68 -6.70 -13.16 5.98
CA LYS A 68 -6.85 -13.91 4.73
C LYS A 68 -6.84 -12.98 3.53
N ILE A 69 -7.62 -11.89 3.60
CA ILE A 69 -7.68 -10.89 2.53
C ILE A 69 -6.31 -10.24 2.30
N LEU A 70 -5.60 -9.90 3.38
CA LEU A 70 -4.27 -9.29 3.29
C LEU A 70 -3.25 -10.25 2.68
N VAL A 71 -3.26 -11.53 3.06
CA VAL A 71 -2.35 -12.53 2.47
C VAL A 71 -2.60 -12.66 0.96
N GLU A 72 -3.85 -12.72 0.54
CA GLU A 72 -4.20 -12.75 -0.88
C GLU A 72 -3.72 -11.48 -1.60
N SER A 73 -3.84 -10.31 -0.95
CA SER A 73 -3.36 -9.05 -1.54
C SER A 73 -1.84 -9.01 -1.67
N PHE A 74 -1.10 -9.65 -0.77
CA PHE A 74 0.35 -9.74 -0.89
C PHE A 74 0.75 -10.54 -2.13
N GLU A 75 0.08 -11.65 -2.39
CA GLU A 75 0.32 -12.44 -3.61
C GLU A 75 0.05 -11.62 -4.86
N THR A 76 -1.05 -10.87 -4.87
CA THR A 76 -1.39 -9.98 -5.98
C THR A 76 -0.37 -8.85 -6.11
N ALA A 77 0.12 -8.30 -5.00
CA ALA A 77 1.14 -7.27 -5.01
C ALA A 77 2.46 -7.76 -5.62
N ILE A 78 2.83 -9.01 -5.39
CA ILE A 78 4.01 -9.62 -6.01
C ILE A 78 3.85 -9.64 -7.54
N LYS A 79 2.69 -10.06 -8.03
CA LYS A 79 2.39 -10.05 -9.47
C LYS A 79 2.41 -8.65 -10.04
N ALA A 80 1.87 -7.67 -9.32
CA ALA A 80 1.91 -6.27 -9.73
C ALA A 80 3.34 -5.75 -9.82
N ALA A 81 4.19 -6.10 -8.86
CA ALA A 81 5.60 -5.69 -8.87
C ALA A 81 6.34 -6.30 -10.07
N GLU A 82 6.12 -7.57 -10.36
CA GLU A 82 6.69 -8.24 -11.53
C GLU A 82 6.23 -7.55 -12.82
N ASP A 83 4.96 -7.18 -12.90
CA ASP A 83 4.40 -6.50 -14.07
C ASP A 83 5.00 -5.11 -14.25
N ILE A 84 5.24 -4.37 -13.16
CA ILE A 84 5.94 -3.08 -13.23
C ILE A 84 7.34 -3.26 -13.83
N ILE A 85 8.06 -4.27 -13.39
CA ILE A 85 9.44 -4.54 -13.85
C ILE A 85 9.44 -4.94 -15.33
N GLU A 86 8.53 -5.80 -15.74
CA GLU A 86 8.51 -6.35 -17.10
C GLU A 86 7.83 -5.44 -18.12
N ASN A 87 6.74 -4.79 -17.74
CA ASN A 87 5.84 -4.11 -18.67
C ASN A 87 5.62 -2.63 -18.37
N GLY A 88 6.14 -2.14 -17.26
CA GLY A 88 6.00 -0.75 -16.85
C GLY A 88 4.81 -0.49 -15.94
N CYS A 89 4.86 0.67 -15.30
CA CYS A 89 3.89 1.05 -14.27
C CYS A 89 2.49 1.27 -14.83
N GLN A 90 2.38 1.81 -16.03
CA GLN A 90 1.08 2.10 -16.64
C GLN A 90 0.23 0.84 -16.83
N LYS A 91 0.84 -0.24 -17.31
CA LYS A 91 0.13 -1.50 -17.47
C LYS A 91 -0.28 -2.08 -16.13
N ALA A 92 0.60 -2.03 -15.13
CA ALA A 92 0.27 -2.49 -13.78
C ALA A 92 -0.88 -1.68 -13.17
N MET A 93 -0.93 -0.37 -13.41
CA MET A 93 -2.04 0.45 -12.97
C MET A 93 -3.36 0.02 -13.62
N ASN A 94 -3.35 -0.28 -14.91
CA ASN A 94 -4.54 -0.74 -15.62
C ASN A 94 -5.05 -2.08 -15.10
N ASP A 95 -4.15 -2.98 -14.75
CA ASP A 95 -4.50 -4.34 -14.37
C ASP A 95 -4.84 -4.50 -12.87
N TYR A 96 -4.25 -3.68 -12.00
CA TYR A 96 -4.32 -3.90 -10.54
C TYR A 96 -5.01 -2.79 -9.75
N ASN A 97 -5.23 -1.62 -10.32
CA ASN A 97 -5.93 -0.52 -9.63
C ASN A 97 -7.44 -0.68 -9.57
#